data_75d6c3e084ab9046d20286281c15ae94
#
_entry.id   75d6c3e084ab9046d20286281c15ae94
#
_cell.length_a   1.000
_cell.length_b   1.000
_cell.length_c   1.000
_cell.angle_alpha   90.00
_cell.angle_beta   90.00
_cell.angle_gamma   90.00
#
_symmetry.space_group_name_H-M   'P 1'
#
loop_
_entity.id
_entity.type
_entity.pdbx_description
1 polymer ?
#
loop_
_entity_poly.entity_id
_entity_poly.type
_entity_poly.pdbx_seq_one_letter_code
_entity_poly.pdbx_strand_id
1 'polypeptide(L)'
;MQLSTDLASALEGREVIVISIGAQGLRGLMEELRPLALRDRIVVLCMKGVEADTGLRLSEIAGAALDPSCRIAVWVGPGHVQEFYAGIPNCMVIDSADGEVKRRLVNAFSGDLIRFYYGEDLLGSEIGAASKNVIGIAAGMLDGMKLTTLKGALMSRGTREIARLIRAMGGNELSAYGLCHLGDYEATVFSPFSHNRAFGEAWVTHRPYTELAEGYATVRAMCLLGDRYGVDLPICRAVYRILYENADPIAELQTLFSRHVKTEFYF
;
A
#
# COMPACT_ATOMS: atom_id res chain seq x y z
N MET A 1 20.04 -18.34 -10.90
CA MET A 1 19.52 -17.84 -9.62
C MET A 1 19.99 -18.78 -8.51
N GLN A 2 20.53 -18.24 -7.43
CA GLN A 2 20.94 -19.01 -6.24
C GLN A 2 19.88 -18.82 -5.15
N LEU A 3 19.39 -19.91 -4.60
CA LEU A 3 18.44 -19.90 -3.47
C LEU A 3 19.20 -20.21 -2.19
N SER A 4 18.89 -19.50 -1.09
CA SER A 4 19.45 -19.72 0.23
C SER A 4 18.40 -19.41 1.28
N THR A 5 18.43 -20.15 2.39
CA THR A 5 17.70 -19.84 3.63
C THR A 5 18.59 -19.15 4.66
N ASP A 6 19.88 -19.01 4.36
CA ASP A 6 20.83 -18.24 5.18
C ASP A 6 20.87 -16.80 4.68
N LEU A 7 20.36 -15.89 5.53
CA LEU A 7 20.23 -14.48 5.22
C LEU A 7 21.60 -13.81 5.03
N ALA A 8 22.59 -14.15 5.85
CA ALA A 8 23.92 -13.57 5.77
C ALA A 8 24.60 -13.88 4.43
N SER A 9 24.59 -15.15 4.03
CA SER A 9 25.18 -15.58 2.75
C SER A 9 24.40 -15.04 1.54
N ALA A 10 23.08 -14.89 1.65
CA ALA A 10 22.27 -14.33 0.57
C ALA A 10 22.61 -12.86 0.31
N LEU A 11 23.03 -12.11 1.33
CA LEU A 11 23.31 -10.67 1.27
C LEU A 11 24.79 -10.34 1.00
N GLU A 12 25.67 -11.32 1.11
CA GLU A 12 27.11 -11.12 0.90
C GLU A 12 27.40 -10.56 -0.51
N GLY A 13 28.09 -9.44 -0.57
CA GLY A 13 28.46 -8.79 -1.84
C GLY A 13 27.32 -8.17 -2.63
N ARG A 14 26.06 -8.17 -2.13
CA ARG A 14 24.92 -7.61 -2.85
C ARG A 14 24.83 -6.11 -2.66
N GLU A 15 24.76 -5.36 -3.76
CA GLU A 15 24.62 -3.90 -3.73
C GLU A 15 23.17 -3.47 -3.59
N VAL A 16 22.24 -4.23 -4.14
CA VAL A 16 20.79 -3.99 -4.10
C VAL A 16 20.10 -5.17 -3.41
N ILE A 17 19.31 -4.85 -2.40
CA ILE A 17 18.52 -5.81 -1.63
C ILE A 17 17.04 -5.48 -1.86
N VAL A 18 16.30 -6.41 -2.46
CA VAL A 18 14.87 -6.27 -2.70
C VAL A 18 14.11 -7.05 -1.63
N ILE A 19 13.28 -6.36 -0.85
CA ILE A 19 12.46 -6.95 0.22
C ILE A 19 11.03 -7.05 -0.25
N SER A 20 10.50 -8.29 -0.26
CA SER A 20 9.12 -8.59 -0.66
C SER A 20 8.55 -9.64 0.30
N ILE A 21 8.03 -9.18 1.42
CA ILE A 21 7.42 -9.98 2.50
C ILE A 21 6.07 -9.37 2.90
N GLY A 22 5.35 -9.94 3.86
CA GLY A 22 4.21 -9.26 4.49
C GLY A 22 4.67 -7.97 5.20
N ALA A 23 3.95 -6.86 5.00
CA ALA A 23 4.35 -5.54 5.51
C ALA A 23 4.57 -5.53 7.04
N GLN A 24 3.75 -6.27 7.79
CA GLN A 24 3.83 -6.34 9.26
C GLN A 24 5.07 -7.14 9.74
N GLY A 25 5.72 -7.90 8.88
CA GLY A 25 6.95 -8.65 9.19
C GLY A 25 8.23 -7.82 9.06
N LEU A 26 8.16 -6.60 8.52
CA LEU A 26 9.37 -5.83 8.21
C LEU A 26 10.21 -5.51 9.45
N ARG A 27 9.61 -5.14 10.57
CA ARG A 27 10.33 -4.83 11.81
C ARG A 27 11.15 -6.03 12.27
N GLY A 28 10.55 -7.23 12.29
CA GLY A 28 11.28 -8.46 12.64
C GLY A 28 12.45 -8.72 11.70
N LEU A 29 12.26 -8.57 10.38
CA LEU A 29 13.35 -8.71 9.42
C LEU A 29 14.46 -7.67 9.68
N MET A 30 14.11 -6.43 10.02
CA MET A 30 15.12 -5.40 10.34
C MET A 30 15.93 -5.75 11.59
N GLU A 31 15.33 -6.40 12.58
CA GLU A 31 16.04 -6.90 13.76
C GLU A 31 17.03 -8.03 13.39
N GLU A 32 16.67 -8.91 12.48
CA GLU A 32 17.55 -9.95 11.94
C GLU A 32 18.70 -9.38 11.09
N LEU A 33 18.45 -8.29 10.35
CA LEU A 33 19.46 -7.62 9.51
C LEU A 33 20.46 -6.78 10.31
N ARG A 34 20.05 -6.26 11.45
CA ARG A 34 20.88 -5.34 12.27
C ARG A 34 22.27 -5.92 12.63
N PRO A 35 22.41 -7.19 13.07
CA PRO A 35 23.72 -7.79 13.37
C PRO A 35 24.64 -7.90 12.16
N LEU A 36 24.09 -7.90 10.94
CA LEU A 36 24.87 -8.03 9.70
C LEU A 36 25.56 -6.70 9.30
N ALA A 37 25.27 -5.60 10.00
CA ALA A 37 25.88 -4.28 9.84
C ALA A 37 26.03 -3.86 8.35
N LEU A 38 24.96 -4.01 7.60
CA LEU A 38 24.90 -3.68 6.17
C LEU A 38 25.24 -2.20 5.96
N ARG A 39 26.18 -1.92 5.04
CA ARG A 39 26.63 -0.55 4.68
C ARG A 39 26.61 -0.39 3.18
N ASP A 40 26.37 0.86 2.74
CA ASP A 40 26.43 1.28 1.35
C ASP A 40 25.55 0.40 0.43
N ARG A 41 24.37 -0.01 0.94
CA ARG A 41 23.40 -0.81 0.19
C ARG A 41 22.20 0.01 -0.24
N ILE A 42 21.60 -0.37 -1.36
CA ILE A 42 20.27 0.10 -1.75
C ILE A 42 19.26 -0.96 -1.30
N VAL A 43 18.32 -0.55 -0.45
CA VAL A 43 17.25 -1.42 0.03
C VAL A 43 15.94 -0.98 -0.63
N VAL A 44 15.34 -1.88 -1.40
CA VAL A 44 14.10 -1.65 -2.16
C VAL A 44 12.96 -2.37 -1.46
N LEU A 45 11.95 -1.63 -1.04
CA LEU A 45 10.76 -2.15 -0.38
C LEU A 45 9.63 -2.30 -1.40
N CYS A 46 9.18 -3.54 -1.65
CA CYS A 46 8.11 -3.84 -2.61
C CYS A 46 6.75 -4.06 -1.93
N MET A 47 6.68 -3.95 -0.60
CA MET A 47 5.46 -4.15 0.16
C MET A 47 4.57 -2.90 0.11
N LYS A 48 3.27 -3.12 0.22
CA LYS A 48 2.23 -2.07 0.19
C LYS A 48 1.50 -2.06 1.53
N GLY A 49 2.10 -1.45 2.54
CA GLY A 49 1.55 -1.43 3.90
C GLY A 49 2.15 -0.32 4.77
N VAL A 50 1.55 -0.17 5.94
CA VAL A 50 1.99 0.67 7.05
C VAL A 50 1.91 -0.18 8.30
N GLU A 51 2.83 -0.02 9.24
CA GLU A 51 2.81 -0.80 10.48
C GLU A 51 1.54 -0.49 11.29
N ALA A 52 0.78 -1.53 11.63
CA ALA A 52 -0.57 -1.39 12.17
C ALA A 52 -0.61 -0.65 13.52
N ASP A 53 0.35 -0.93 14.40
CA ASP A 53 0.34 -0.45 15.80
C ASP A 53 0.94 0.94 15.96
N THR A 54 1.80 1.37 15.06
CA THR A 54 2.54 2.64 15.16
C THR A 54 2.16 3.66 14.10
N GLY A 55 1.63 3.20 12.96
CA GLY A 55 1.42 4.02 11.77
C GLY A 55 2.73 4.43 11.07
N LEU A 56 3.87 3.79 11.39
CA LEU A 56 5.13 4.05 10.72
C LEU A 56 5.12 3.49 9.31
N ARG A 57 5.61 4.27 8.35
CA ARG A 57 5.87 3.82 6.98
C ARG A 57 7.02 2.81 6.97
N LEU A 58 7.03 1.94 6.00
CA LEU A 58 8.04 0.90 5.90
C LEU A 58 9.46 1.48 5.71
N SER A 59 9.57 2.60 4.98
CA SER A 59 10.84 3.33 4.84
C SER A 59 11.36 3.91 6.15
N GLU A 60 10.47 4.33 7.06
CA GLU A 60 10.86 4.82 8.40
C GLU A 60 11.38 3.68 9.27
N ILE A 61 10.72 2.51 9.22
CA ILE A 61 11.17 1.32 9.96
C ILE A 61 12.55 0.87 9.47
N ALA A 62 12.73 0.77 8.15
CA ALA A 62 14.00 0.38 7.56
C ALA A 62 15.11 1.41 7.84
N GLY A 63 14.81 2.70 7.72
CA GLY A 63 15.76 3.80 7.96
C GLY A 63 16.23 3.89 9.42
N ALA A 64 15.36 3.55 10.38
CA ALA A 64 15.70 3.51 11.80
C ALA A 64 16.58 2.32 12.18
N ALA A 65 16.56 1.24 11.39
CA ALA A 65 17.23 -0.02 11.71
C ALA A 65 18.58 -0.19 10.98
N LEU A 66 18.69 0.35 9.77
CA LEU A 66 19.87 0.18 8.91
C LEU A 66 20.92 1.27 9.15
N ASP A 67 22.15 0.97 8.73
CA ASP A 67 23.23 1.99 8.74
C ASP A 67 22.84 3.21 7.86
N PRO A 68 23.12 4.44 8.29
CA PRO A 68 22.79 5.65 7.53
C PRO A 68 23.40 5.74 6.12
N SER A 69 24.43 4.94 5.82
CA SER A 69 24.98 4.83 4.47
C SER A 69 24.06 4.07 3.51
N CYS A 70 23.13 3.24 4.03
CA CYS A 70 22.13 2.57 3.22
C CYS A 70 21.12 3.57 2.65
N ARG A 71 20.69 3.33 1.42
CA ARG A 71 19.65 4.12 0.76
C ARG A 71 18.40 3.30 0.60
N ILE A 72 17.25 3.91 0.89
CA ILE A 72 15.96 3.24 0.83
C ILE A 72 15.18 3.73 -0.38
N ALA A 73 14.60 2.80 -1.10
CA ALA A 73 13.66 3.06 -2.17
C ALA A 73 12.41 2.20 -2.00
N VAL A 74 11.30 2.63 -2.59
CA VAL A 74 10.09 1.83 -2.72
C VAL A 74 9.83 1.52 -4.19
N TRP A 75 9.30 0.33 -4.43
CA TRP A 75 8.82 -0.11 -5.74
C TRP A 75 7.34 -0.45 -5.61
N VAL A 76 6.48 0.44 -6.10
CA VAL A 76 5.02 0.36 -5.95
C VAL A 76 4.30 0.62 -7.27
N GLY A 77 3.02 0.31 -7.33
CA GLY A 77 2.18 0.52 -8.49
C GLY A 77 1.38 -0.73 -8.87
N PRO A 78 0.58 -0.67 -9.96
CA PRO A 78 -0.26 -1.76 -10.40
C PRO A 78 0.56 -2.94 -10.92
N GLY A 79 -0.02 -4.13 -10.83
CA GLY A 79 0.52 -5.35 -11.44
C GLY A 79 0.24 -6.57 -10.58
N HIS A 80 -0.11 -7.62 -11.27
CA HIS A 80 -0.23 -8.96 -10.71
C HIS A 80 0.83 -9.88 -11.33
N VAL A 81 1.41 -10.74 -10.51
CA VAL A 81 2.43 -11.71 -10.96
C VAL A 81 1.91 -12.57 -12.09
N GLN A 82 0.63 -12.93 -12.05
CA GLN A 82 -0.04 -13.73 -13.10
C GLN A 82 -0.05 -13.02 -14.46
N GLU A 83 -0.26 -11.70 -14.46
CA GLU A 83 -0.25 -10.88 -15.68
C GLU A 83 1.16 -10.75 -16.26
N PHE A 84 2.17 -10.52 -15.42
CA PHE A 84 3.56 -10.50 -15.86
C PHE A 84 4.01 -11.85 -16.41
N TYR A 85 3.62 -12.97 -15.81
CA TYR A 85 3.86 -14.31 -16.37
C TYR A 85 3.16 -14.53 -17.72
N ALA A 86 2.02 -13.89 -17.94
CA ALA A 86 1.31 -13.91 -19.22
C ALA A 86 1.91 -12.94 -20.26
N GLY A 87 2.98 -12.21 -19.91
CA GLY A 87 3.63 -11.24 -20.80
C GLY A 87 2.88 -9.90 -20.91
N ILE A 88 1.97 -9.59 -19.99
CA ILE A 88 1.21 -8.33 -19.99
C ILE A 88 2.05 -7.26 -19.31
N PRO A 89 2.45 -6.19 -20.02
CA PRO A 89 3.25 -5.12 -19.43
C PRO A 89 2.42 -4.18 -18.56
N ASN A 90 3.08 -3.56 -17.57
CA ASN A 90 2.46 -2.54 -16.74
C ASN A 90 3.43 -1.42 -16.37
N CYS A 91 2.91 -0.35 -15.77
CA CYS A 91 3.66 0.81 -15.30
C CYS A 91 3.77 0.77 -13.77
N MET A 92 4.94 1.08 -13.23
CA MET A 92 5.19 1.13 -11.79
C MET A 92 6.00 2.38 -11.42
N VAL A 93 6.15 2.62 -10.14
CA VAL A 93 6.90 3.76 -9.58
C VAL A 93 8.09 3.23 -8.78
N ILE A 94 9.25 3.79 -9.03
CA ILE A 94 10.40 3.78 -8.12
C ILE A 94 10.47 5.13 -7.45
N ASP A 95 10.43 5.15 -6.12
CA ASP A 95 10.58 6.37 -5.34
C ASP A 95 11.64 6.23 -4.25
N SER A 96 12.37 7.29 -4.00
CA SER A 96 13.42 7.39 -2.99
C SER A 96 13.72 8.87 -2.73
N ALA A 97 14.21 9.19 -1.54
CA ALA A 97 14.75 10.52 -1.27
C ALA A 97 16.03 10.83 -2.07
N ASP A 98 16.70 9.81 -2.61
CA ASP A 98 17.94 9.91 -3.39
C ASP A 98 17.65 9.73 -4.88
N GLY A 99 17.86 10.81 -5.66
CA GLY A 99 17.61 10.81 -7.11
C GLY A 99 18.56 9.91 -7.90
N GLU A 100 19.80 9.69 -7.42
CA GLU A 100 20.75 8.76 -8.07
C GLU A 100 20.30 7.32 -7.90
N VAL A 101 19.81 6.95 -6.71
CA VAL A 101 19.22 5.65 -6.43
C VAL A 101 18.03 5.39 -7.33
N LYS A 102 17.12 6.36 -7.50
CA LYS A 102 15.98 6.23 -8.43
C LYS A 102 16.44 5.91 -9.85
N ARG A 103 17.38 6.69 -10.39
CA ARG A 103 17.94 6.47 -11.76
C ARG A 103 18.57 5.09 -11.90
N ARG A 104 19.39 4.69 -10.93
CA ARG A 104 20.06 3.39 -10.92
C ARG A 104 19.07 2.24 -10.94
N LEU A 105 18.04 2.29 -10.10
CA LEU A 105 17.03 1.24 -10.00
C LEU A 105 16.16 1.17 -11.27
N VAL A 106 15.73 2.31 -11.79
CA VAL A 106 14.96 2.35 -13.05
C VAL A 106 15.77 1.77 -14.20
N ASN A 107 17.06 2.13 -14.33
CA ASN A 107 17.93 1.59 -15.38
C ASN A 107 18.16 0.07 -15.21
N ALA A 108 18.25 -0.42 -13.96
CA ALA A 108 18.51 -1.83 -13.69
C ALA A 108 17.29 -2.73 -13.90
N PHE A 109 16.08 -2.22 -13.61
CA PHE A 109 14.86 -3.03 -13.56
C PHE A 109 13.85 -2.73 -14.67
N SER A 110 14.02 -1.67 -15.47
CA SER A 110 13.17 -1.41 -16.64
C SER A 110 13.36 -2.50 -17.70
N GLY A 111 12.28 -2.89 -18.33
CA GLY A 111 12.27 -3.90 -19.38
C GLY A 111 10.96 -3.88 -20.14
N ASP A 112 10.75 -4.89 -20.98
CA ASP A 112 9.55 -4.97 -21.84
C ASP A 112 8.26 -5.13 -21.05
N LEU A 113 8.34 -5.67 -19.82
CA LEU A 113 7.16 -5.91 -18.97
C LEU A 113 6.91 -4.80 -17.96
N ILE A 114 7.92 -4.00 -17.60
CA ILE A 114 7.76 -2.97 -16.57
C ILE A 114 8.37 -1.66 -17.05
N ARG A 115 7.50 -0.66 -17.20
CA ARG A 115 7.90 0.73 -17.39
C ARG A 115 7.83 1.46 -16.06
N PHE A 116 8.96 1.99 -15.58
CA PHE A 116 9.01 2.79 -14.38
C PHE A 116 8.79 4.27 -14.62
N TYR A 117 8.18 4.90 -13.64
CA TYR A 117 8.15 6.35 -13.43
C TYR A 117 8.91 6.70 -12.17
N TYR A 118 9.56 7.85 -12.16
CA TYR A 118 10.20 8.38 -10.97
C TYR A 118 9.16 8.95 -10.03
N GLY A 119 9.13 8.49 -8.78
CA GLY A 119 8.40 9.15 -7.71
C GLY A 119 9.15 10.38 -7.21
N GLU A 120 8.41 11.39 -6.77
CA GLU A 120 8.94 12.64 -6.21
C GLU A 120 8.34 12.93 -4.83
N ASP A 121 7.67 11.95 -4.24
CA ASP A 121 7.04 12.04 -2.92
C ASP A 121 6.99 10.64 -2.29
N LEU A 122 8.08 10.26 -1.64
CA LEU A 122 8.21 8.95 -1.01
C LEU A 122 7.08 8.69 0.02
N LEU A 123 6.69 9.72 0.78
CA LEU A 123 5.59 9.62 1.75
C LEU A 123 4.27 9.29 1.03
N GLY A 124 3.92 10.07 0.02
CA GLY A 124 2.67 9.87 -0.72
C GLY A 124 2.66 8.55 -1.49
N SER A 125 3.80 8.12 -2.05
CA SER A 125 3.94 6.82 -2.71
C SER A 125 3.67 5.67 -1.74
N GLU A 126 4.19 5.70 -0.51
CA GLU A 126 3.96 4.65 0.50
C GLU A 126 2.53 4.67 1.04
N ILE A 127 2.02 5.83 1.45
CA ILE A 127 0.66 5.95 2.00
C ILE A 127 -0.39 5.60 0.94
N GLY A 128 -0.20 6.05 -0.30
CA GLY A 128 -1.07 5.71 -1.42
C GLY A 128 -1.09 4.20 -1.67
N ALA A 129 0.08 3.57 -1.77
CA ALA A 129 0.19 2.13 -2.01
C ALA A 129 -0.39 1.28 -0.87
N ALA A 130 -0.24 1.72 0.38
CA ALA A 130 -0.80 1.02 1.53
C ALA A 130 -2.33 1.13 1.58
N SER A 131 -2.85 2.34 1.49
CA SER A 131 -4.27 2.64 1.68
C SER A 131 -5.18 2.07 0.59
N LYS A 132 -4.67 1.85 -0.64
CA LYS A 132 -5.46 1.20 -1.69
C LYS A 132 -5.98 -0.19 -1.28
N ASN A 133 -5.26 -0.89 -0.42
CA ASN A 133 -5.65 -2.21 0.07
C ASN A 133 -6.92 -2.13 0.94
N VAL A 134 -7.10 -1.04 1.68
CA VAL A 134 -8.34 -0.77 2.44
C VAL A 134 -9.51 -0.51 1.48
N ILE A 135 -9.27 0.26 0.42
CA ILE A 135 -10.28 0.51 -0.63
C ILE A 135 -10.64 -0.81 -1.34
N GLY A 136 -9.66 -1.71 -1.54
CA GLY A 136 -9.89 -3.05 -2.06
C GLY A 136 -10.83 -3.88 -1.18
N ILE A 137 -10.66 -3.85 0.14
CA ILE A 137 -11.58 -4.52 1.08
C ILE A 137 -12.99 -3.91 0.97
N ALA A 138 -13.11 -2.58 0.98
CA ALA A 138 -14.40 -1.91 0.82
C ALA A 138 -15.09 -2.30 -0.50
N ALA A 139 -14.33 -2.38 -1.59
CA ALA A 139 -14.84 -2.82 -2.89
C ALA A 139 -15.37 -4.26 -2.85
N GLY A 140 -14.65 -5.16 -2.18
CA GLY A 140 -15.10 -6.54 -1.96
C GLY A 140 -16.38 -6.62 -1.11
N MET A 141 -16.51 -5.78 -0.07
CA MET A 141 -17.74 -5.68 0.71
C MET A 141 -18.92 -5.26 -0.19
N LEU A 142 -18.72 -4.27 -1.08
CA LEU A 142 -19.75 -3.87 -2.05
C LEU A 142 -20.12 -5.00 -3.02
N ASP A 143 -19.14 -5.80 -3.46
CA ASP A 143 -19.41 -6.96 -4.30
C ASP A 143 -20.26 -7.99 -3.56
N GLY A 144 -19.89 -8.35 -2.34
CA GLY A 144 -20.64 -9.31 -1.51
C GLY A 144 -22.08 -8.87 -1.19
N MET A 145 -22.30 -7.55 -1.04
CA MET A 145 -23.61 -6.95 -0.86
C MET A 145 -24.37 -6.72 -2.18
N LYS A 146 -23.80 -7.04 -3.34
CA LYS A 146 -24.34 -6.80 -4.69
C LYS A 146 -24.56 -5.32 -5.02
N LEU A 147 -23.70 -4.45 -4.50
CA LEU A 147 -23.72 -3.00 -4.67
C LEU A 147 -22.56 -2.50 -5.55
N THR A 148 -22.20 -3.28 -6.58
CA THR A 148 -21.00 -3.05 -7.42
C THR A 148 -20.98 -1.70 -8.11
N THR A 149 -22.13 -1.11 -8.41
CA THR A 149 -22.25 0.22 -9.04
C THR A 149 -21.68 1.34 -8.17
N LEU A 150 -21.58 1.14 -6.85
CA LEU A 150 -21.01 2.11 -5.91
C LEU A 150 -19.47 2.15 -5.95
N LYS A 151 -18.81 1.22 -6.63
CA LYS A 151 -17.33 1.21 -6.72
C LYS A 151 -16.77 2.49 -7.34
N GLY A 152 -17.45 3.10 -8.32
CA GLY A 152 -17.04 4.39 -8.89
C GLY A 152 -17.00 5.51 -7.86
N ALA A 153 -18.03 5.61 -7.02
CA ALA A 153 -18.07 6.55 -5.91
C ALA A 153 -17.01 6.23 -4.86
N LEU A 154 -16.82 4.94 -4.52
CA LEU A 154 -15.78 4.48 -3.60
C LEU A 154 -14.39 4.90 -4.09
N MET A 155 -14.06 4.68 -5.35
CA MET A 155 -12.77 5.06 -5.94
C MET A 155 -12.54 6.57 -5.86
N SER A 156 -13.51 7.37 -6.30
CA SER A 156 -13.41 8.84 -6.27
C SER A 156 -13.27 9.37 -4.85
N ARG A 157 -14.12 8.93 -3.93
CA ARG A 157 -14.12 9.42 -2.54
C ARG A 157 -12.96 8.88 -1.73
N GLY A 158 -12.57 7.61 -1.95
CA GLY A 158 -11.39 6.99 -1.34
C GLY A 158 -10.10 7.69 -1.74
N THR A 159 -9.91 7.96 -3.04
CA THR A 159 -8.74 8.72 -3.50
C THR A 159 -8.69 10.11 -2.84
N ARG A 160 -9.83 10.81 -2.76
CA ARG A 160 -9.87 12.13 -2.11
C ARG A 160 -9.61 12.07 -0.61
N GLU A 161 -10.06 11.02 0.06
CA GLU A 161 -9.79 10.77 1.48
C GLU A 161 -8.29 10.63 1.73
N ILE A 162 -7.62 9.81 0.94
CA ILE A 162 -6.18 9.55 1.07
C ILE A 162 -5.34 10.76 0.63
N ALA A 163 -5.75 11.49 -0.39
CA ALA A 163 -5.10 12.74 -0.79
C ALA A 163 -5.03 13.73 0.39
N ARG A 164 -6.14 13.88 1.15
CA ARG A 164 -6.15 14.74 2.35
C ARG A 164 -5.20 14.25 3.44
N LEU A 165 -5.12 12.93 3.65
CA LEU A 165 -4.19 12.36 4.62
C LEU A 165 -2.73 12.62 4.21
N ILE A 166 -2.37 12.33 2.97
CA ILE A 166 -1.03 12.58 2.43
C ILE A 166 -0.63 14.05 2.62
N ARG A 167 -1.52 14.97 2.27
CA ARG A 167 -1.29 16.41 2.46
C ARG A 167 -1.08 16.78 3.93
N ALA A 168 -1.91 16.27 4.82
CA ALA A 168 -1.80 16.55 6.25
C ALA A 168 -0.52 15.98 6.87
N MET A 169 0.00 14.89 6.32
CA MET A 169 1.29 14.30 6.69
C MET A 169 2.50 15.06 6.10
N GLY A 170 2.27 16.06 5.24
CA GLY A 170 3.34 16.86 4.60
C GLY A 170 3.78 16.35 3.24
N GLY A 171 3.09 15.37 2.65
CA GLY A 171 3.31 14.89 1.30
C GLY A 171 2.51 15.66 0.24
N ASN A 172 2.68 15.27 -1.01
CA ASN A 172 1.96 15.82 -2.14
C ASN A 172 0.64 15.08 -2.35
N GLU A 173 -0.50 15.76 -2.17
CA GLU A 173 -1.82 15.14 -2.33
C GLU A 173 -2.05 14.54 -3.74
N LEU A 174 -1.32 15.01 -4.77
CA LEU A 174 -1.40 14.46 -6.12
C LEU A 174 -0.87 13.03 -6.21
N SER A 175 -0.04 12.58 -5.28
CA SER A 175 0.45 11.20 -5.23
C SER A 175 -0.69 10.18 -5.13
N ALA A 176 -1.81 10.54 -4.48
CA ALA A 176 -3.00 9.68 -4.42
C ALA A 176 -3.67 9.46 -5.79
N TYR A 177 -3.45 10.35 -6.75
CA TYR A 177 -4.02 10.23 -8.11
C TYR A 177 -3.07 9.51 -9.08
N GLY A 178 -1.87 9.16 -8.62
CA GLY A 178 -0.84 8.47 -9.40
C GLY A 178 -0.96 6.95 -9.37
N LEU A 179 0.07 6.30 -9.93
CA LEU A 179 0.16 4.84 -10.08
C LEU A 179 0.19 4.08 -8.74
N CYS A 180 0.65 4.70 -7.67
CA CYS A 180 0.73 4.05 -6.36
C CYS A 180 -0.64 3.85 -5.68
N HIS A 181 -1.66 4.63 -6.05
CA HIS A 181 -2.99 4.54 -5.44
C HIS A 181 -4.11 4.41 -6.48
N LEU A 182 -4.60 5.52 -7.09
CA LEU A 182 -5.68 5.46 -8.06
C LEU A 182 -5.33 4.58 -9.26
N GLY A 183 -4.10 4.67 -9.76
CA GLY A 183 -3.62 3.85 -10.88
C GLY A 183 -3.54 2.35 -10.58
N ASP A 184 -3.51 1.97 -9.30
CA ASP A 184 -3.51 0.55 -8.86
C ASP A 184 -4.94 0.04 -8.53
N TYR A 185 -5.99 0.83 -8.79
CA TYR A 185 -7.37 0.44 -8.45
C TYR A 185 -7.93 -0.66 -9.37
N GLU A 186 -7.56 -0.67 -10.66
CA GLU A 186 -8.00 -1.75 -11.56
C GLU A 186 -7.54 -3.10 -11.00
N ALA A 187 -6.27 -3.21 -10.64
CA ALA A 187 -5.67 -4.41 -10.04
C ALA A 187 -6.19 -4.71 -8.62
N THR A 188 -6.88 -3.78 -7.95
CA THR A 188 -7.26 -3.93 -6.55
C THR A 188 -8.77 -4.02 -6.34
N VAL A 189 -9.55 -3.19 -7.05
CA VAL A 189 -11.00 -3.04 -6.89
C VAL A 189 -11.78 -4.01 -7.79
N PHE A 190 -11.24 -4.31 -8.97
CA PHE A 190 -11.95 -5.12 -9.98
C PHE A 190 -11.30 -6.47 -10.23
N SER A 191 -10.00 -6.61 -10.07
CA SER A 191 -9.28 -7.83 -10.39
C SER A 191 -9.71 -9.03 -9.53
N PRO A 192 -9.93 -10.21 -10.14
CA PRO A 192 -10.16 -11.45 -9.40
C PRO A 192 -8.95 -11.90 -8.57
N PHE A 193 -7.75 -11.40 -8.89
CA PHE A 193 -6.51 -11.72 -8.18
C PHE A 193 -6.29 -10.88 -6.91
N SER A 194 -7.18 -9.92 -6.63
CA SER A 194 -7.04 -9.06 -5.45
C SER A 194 -7.46 -9.78 -4.18
N HIS A 195 -6.49 -10.17 -3.34
CA HIS A 195 -6.74 -10.76 -2.03
C HIS A 195 -7.56 -9.86 -1.10
N ASN A 196 -7.32 -8.55 -1.13
CA ASN A 196 -8.08 -7.60 -0.31
C ASN A 196 -9.55 -7.54 -0.72
N ARG A 197 -9.84 -7.53 -2.03
CA ARG A 197 -11.21 -7.56 -2.53
C ARG A 197 -11.90 -8.89 -2.17
N ALA A 198 -11.23 -10.02 -2.41
CA ALA A 198 -11.77 -11.34 -2.08
C ALA A 198 -12.03 -11.48 -0.57
N PHE A 199 -11.16 -10.95 0.28
CA PHE A 199 -11.36 -10.90 1.73
C PHE A 199 -12.60 -10.09 2.11
N GLY A 200 -12.77 -8.87 1.57
CA GLY A 200 -13.93 -8.02 1.86
C GLY A 200 -15.25 -8.67 1.43
N GLU A 201 -15.27 -9.33 0.26
CA GLU A 201 -16.43 -10.11 -0.21
C GLU A 201 -16.73 -11.28 0.73
N ALA A 202 -15.71 -12.05 1.11
CA ALA A 202 -15.86 -13.21 2.02
C ALA A 202 -16.38 -12.76 3.40
N TRP A 203 -15.90 -11.62 3.91
CA TRP A 203 -16.31 -11.09 5.21
C TRP A 203 -17.83 -10.85 5.29
N VAL A 204 -18.39 -10.08 4.36
CA VAL A 204 -19.83 -9.74 4.37
C VAL A 204 -20.73 -10.88 3.92
N THR A 205 -20.18 -11.91 3.25
CA THR A 205 -20.91 -13.12 2.88
C THR A 205 -20.69 -14.28 3.85
N HIS A 206 -19.97 -14.02 4.96
CA HIS A 206 -19.65 -15.01 6.00
C HIS A 206 -18.95 -16.27 5.46
N ARG A 207 -18.15 -16.13 4.40
CA ARG A 207 -17.33 -17.20 3.86
C ARG A 207 -15.94 -17.20 4.54
N PRO A 208 -15.35 -18.39 4.79
CA PRO A 208 -13.99 -18.46 5.31
C PRO A 208 -13.00 -17.88 4.29
N TYR A 209 -11.97 -17.21 4.79
CA TYR A 209 -10.86 -16.68 4.00
C TYR A 209 -9.55 -16.90 4.74
N THR A 210 -8.54 -17.47 4.07
CA THR A 210 -7.28 -17.90 4.70
C THR A 210 -6.04 -17.19 4.16
N GLU A 211 -6.19 -16.49 3.02
CA GLU A 211 -5.07 -15.81 2.40
C GLU A 211 -4.77 -14.45 3.08
N LEU A 212 -3.55 -13.96 2.91
CA LEU A 212 -3.14 -12.67 3.46
C LEU A 212 -3.89 -11.53 2.77
N ALA A 213 -4.61 -10.73 3.55
CA ALA A 213 -5.22 -9.47 3.14
C ALA A 213 -4.54 -8.31 3.91
N GLU A 214 -3.53 -7.70 3.30
CA GLU A 214 -2.74 -6.60 3.92
C GLU A 214 -3.60 -5.42 4.39
N GLY A 215 -4.72 -5.16 3.73
CA GLY A 215 -5.67 -4.11 4.09
C GLY A 215 -6.28 -4.29 5.48
N TYR A 216 -6.36 -5.53 6.00
CA TYR A 216 -6.86 -5.78 7.36
C TYR A 216 -6.00 -5.08 8.42
N ALA A 217 -4.69 -5.26 8.37
CA ALA A 217 -3.77 -4.56 9.28
C ALA A 217 -3.69 -3.07 8.94
N THR A 218 -3.66 -2.74 7.64
CA THR A 218 -3.49 -1.36 7.16
C THR A 218 -4.62 -0.43 7.60
N VAL A 219 -5.88 -0.89 7.64
CA VAL A 219 -7.01 -0.02 8.04
C VAL A 219 -6.85 0.51 9.46
N ARG A 220 -6.28 -0.28 10.37
CA ARG A 220 -5.98 0.14 11.73
C ARG A 220 -4.96 1.28 11.74
N ALA A 221 -3.89 1.14 10.96
CA ALA A 221 -2.89 2.20 10.80
C ALA A 221 -3.49 3.47 10.18
N MET A 222 -4.37 3.34 9.16
CA MET A 222 -5.04 4.50 8.55
C MET A 222 -5.88 5.27 9.57
N CYS A 223 -6.64 4.58 10.42
CA CYS A 223 -7.42 5.22 11.48
C CYS A 223 -6.50 5.95 12.48
N LEU A 224 -5.41 5.30 12.91
CA LEU A 224 -4.41 5.90 13.79
C LEU A 224 -3.78 7.17 13.18
N LEU A 225 -3.42 7.12 11.89
CA LEU A 225 -2.89 8.28 11.18
C LEU A 225 -3.94 9.37 11.02
N GLY A 226 -5.20 9.03 10.73
CA GLY A 226 -6.31 9.98 10.69
C GLY A 226 -6.46 10.75 12.00
N ASP A 227 -6.39 10.05 13.15
CA ASP A 227 -6.43 10.69 14.47
C ASP A 227 -5.20 11.56 14.74
N ARG A 228 -4.00 11.04 14.44
CA ARG A 228 -2.74 11.75 14.66
C ARG A 228 -2.64 13.06 13.89
N TYR A 229 -3.12 13.08 12.65
CA TYR A 229 -3.03 14.25 11.77
C TYR A 229 -4.35 15.06 11.68
N GLY A 230 -5.37 14.69 12.46
CA GLY A 230 -6.65 15.41 12.50
C GLY A 230 -7.44 15.32 11.18
N VAL A 231 -7.30 14.22 10.44
CA VAL A 231 -7.95 14.00 9.15
C VAL A 231 -9.13 13.06 9.27
N ASP A 232 -10.30 13.50 8.83
CA ASP A 232 -11.49 12.65 8.75
C ASP A 232 -11.36 11.66 7.58
N LEU A 233 -11.32 10.38 7.91
CA LEU A 233 -11.19 9.25 6.99
C LEU A 233 -12.44 8.35 7.04
N PRO A 234 -13.59 8.83 6.53
CA PRO A 234 -14.88 8.14 6.73
C PRO A 234 -14.94 6.72 6.15
N ILE A 235 -14.32 6.48 5.00
CA ILE A 235 -14.31 5.15 4.37
C ILE A 235 -13.42 4.20 5.18
N CYS A 236 -12.19 4.61 5.52
CA CYS A 236 -11.30 3.79 6.35
C CYS A 236 -11.94 3.48 7.71
N ARG A 237 -12.62 4.45 8.34
CA ARG A 237 -13.31 4.22 9.61
C ARG A 237 -14.50 3.28 9.49
N ALA A 238 -15.28 3.36 8.41
CA ALA A 238 -16.37 2.40 8.18
C ALA A 238 -15.82 0.98 8.01
N VAL A 239 -14.77 0.80 7.20
CA VAL A 239 -14.11 -0.51 7.05
C VAL A 239 -13.54 -0.99 8.40
N TYR A 240 -12.92 -0.11 9.18
CA TYR A 240 -12.40 -0.45 10.50
C TYR A 240 -13.51 -0.95 11.44
N ARG A 241 -14.64 -0.23 11.55
CA ARG A 241 -15.75 -0.64 12.41
C ARG A 241 -16.36 -1.98 12.01
N ILE A 242 -16.49 -2.21 10.70
CA ILE A 242 -16.98 -3.51 10.19
C ILE A 242 -16.00 -4.65 10.58
N LEU A 243 -14.70 -4.45 10.43
CA LEU A 243 -13.71 -5.52 10.62
C LEU A 243 -13.34 -5.75 12.09
N TYR A 244 -13.28 -4.70 12.90
CA TYR A 244 -12.76 -4.77 14.28
C TYR A 244 -13.83 -4.60 15.35
N GLU A 245 -14.95 -3.97 15.02
CA GLU A 245 -16.05 -3.69 15.97
C GLU A 245 -17.33 -4.46 15.59
N ASN A 246 -17.28 -5.30 14.55
CA ASN A 246 -18.42 -6.08 14.03
C ASN A 246 -19.64 -5.21 13.68
N ALA A 247 -19.43 -3.98 13.21
CA ALA A 247 -20.51 -3.12 12.77
C ALA A 247 -21.20 -3.68 11.52
N ASP A 248 -22.51 -3.43 11.41
CA ASP A 248 -23.28 -3.86 10.24
C ASP A 248 -22.86 -3.10 8.98
N PRO A 249 -22.45 -3.77 7.88
CA PRO A 249 -21.96 -3.12 6.68
C PRO A 249 -22.98 -2.21 6.00
N ILE A 250 -24.29 -2.56 6.05
CA ILE A 250 -25.35 -1.73 5.46
C ILE A 250 -25.55 -0.47 6.30
N ALA A 251 -25.54 -0.58 7.63
CA ALA A 251 -25.66 0.58 8.51
C ALA A 251 -24.48 1.55 8.35
N GLU A 252 -23.26 1.03 8.19
CA GLU A 252 -22.07 1.85 7.89
C GLU A 252 -22.18 2.56 6.55
N LEU A 253 -22.66 1.88 5.52
CA LEU A 253 -22.91 2.49 4.22
C LEU A 253 -23.96 3.60 4.32
N GLN A 254 -25.08 3.37 5.01
CA GLN A 254 -26.11 4.39 5.24
C GLN A 254 -25.55 5.60 5.99
N THR A 255 -24.68 5.37 6.97
CA THR A 255 -23.98 6.44 7.70
C THR A 255 -23.11 7.28 6.75
N LEU A 256 -22.39 6.68 5.82
CA LEU A 256 -21.61 7.40 4.81
C LEU A 256 -22.50 8.28 3.93
N PHE A 257 -23.67 7.79 3.53
CA PHE A 257 -24.62 8.54 2.68
C PHE A 257 -25.41 9.63 3.43
N SER A 258 -25.59 9.50 4.75
CA SER A 258 -26.29 10.51 5.58
C SER A 258 -25.41 11.71 5.96
N ARG A 259 -24.12 11.70 5.59
CA ARG A 259 -23.21 12.80 5.89
C ARG A 259 -23.66 14.10 5.20
N HIS A 260 -23.35 15.24 5.86
CA HIS A 260 -23.64 16.55 5.27
C HIS A 260 -23.07 16.69 3.87
N VAL A 261 -23.87 17.28 2.96
CA VAL A 261 -23.45 17.59 1.60
C VAL A 261 -22.24 18.53 1.63
N LYS A 262 -21.22 18.20 0.88
CA LYS A 262 -19.98 18.99 0.77
C LYS A 262 -19.73 19.33 -0.70
N THR A 263 -18.97 20.39 -0.95
CA THR A 263 -18.44 20.68 -2.28
C THR A 263 -17.49 19.54 -2.69
N GLU A 264 -17.55 19.11 -3.93
CA GLU A 264 -16.73 17.99 -4.42
C GLU A 264 -15.23 18.31 -4.36
N PHE A 265 -14.85 19.50 -4.82
CA PHE A 265 -13.48 20.02 -4.73
C PHE A 265 -13.49 21.40 -4.08
N TYR A 266 -12.54 21.64 -3.20
CA TYR A 266 -12.19 22.95 -2.68
C TYR A 266 -10.94 23.43 -3.46
N PHE A 267 -11.03 24.56 -4.09
CA PHE A 267 -9.93 25.24 -4.78
C PHE A 267 -9.30 26.30 -3.85
#